data_a9abf8b9b42b11e6b96b308c48b222fb
#
_entry.id   a9abf8b9b42b11e6b96b308c48b222fb
#
_cell.length_a   1.000
_cell.length_b   1.000
_cell.length_c   1.000
_cell.angle_alpha   90.00
_cell.angle_beta   90.00
_cell.angle_gamma   90.00
#
_symmetry.space_group_name_H-M   'P 1'
#
loop_
_entity.id
_entity.type
_entity.pdbx_description
1 polymer ?
#
loop_
_entity_poly.entity_id
_entity_poly.type
_entity_poly.pdbx_seq_one_letter_code
_entity_poly.pdbx_strand_id
1 'polypeptide(L)'
;MTIRSSLLLAALIASGSFVQHLEAAAEPGPILRQTNYLAVLPDAGRQDEVVLQAQKYSAVYADVLHFTLIGPDSSTVSSGEVSLGEEFRLSIPAAADGLHVLELASGWNACRADTGATPSAWVARETVPLQTARGVTQLFFYVPRGAKQFSMWLVAATPREGARVQIRGPDGRTVVEEEGDYDTTQRIRVSVPPQADGAVWSLALLKPKTGPWNVDDVKLWLDPALPPYLSACAEWALMFGKRKHP
;
A
#
# COMPACT_ATOMS: atom_id res chain seq x y z
N MET A 1 9.87 -9.35 81.03
CA MET A 1 9.35 -8.21 80.25
C MET A 1 10.03 -8.28 78.89
N THR A 2 9.40 -8.96 77.94
CA THR A 2 10.03 -9.38 76.70
C THR A 2 9.29 -8.71 75.53
N ILE A 3 9.95 -7.78 74.89
CA ILE A 3 9.41 -7.04 73.74
C ILE A 3 9.70 -7.85 72.46
N ARG A 4 8.65 -8.31 71.77
CA ARG A 4 8.74 -8.92 70.46
C ARG A 4 8.60 -7.83 69.39
N SER A 5 9.65 -7.62 68.58
CA SER A 5 9.62 -6.78 67.40
C SER A 5 9.13 -7.61 66.19
N SER A 6 8.00 -7.23 65.60
CA SER A 6 7.49 -7.81 64.37
C SER A 6 8.07 -7.03 63.19
N LEU A 7 8.85 -7.68 62.35
CA LEU A 7 9.24 -7.16 61.04
C LEU A 7 8.12 -7.37 60.05
N LEU A 8 7.56 -6.30 59.51
CA LEU A 8 6.69 -6.31 58.36
C LEU A 8 7.56 -6.32 57.09
N LEU A 9 7.49 -7.43 56.33
CA LEU A 9 8.09 -7.56 55.01
C LEU A 9 7.09 -7.07 53.96
N ALA A 10 7.30 -5.86 53.41
CA ALA A 10 6.50 -5.34 52.30
C ALA A 10 6.99 -5.95 50.99
N ALA A 11 6.18 -6.82 50.39
CA ALA A 11 6.43 -7.33 49.05
C ALA A 11 5.98 -6.30 47.99
N LEU A 12 6.94 -5.70 47.30
CA LEU A 12 6.69 -4.86 46.12
C LEU A 12 6.34 -5.78 44.93
N ILE A 13 5.08 -5.84 44.57
CA ILE A 13 4.65 -6.49 43.31
C ILE A 13 4.84 -5.45 42.20
N ALA A 14 5.92 -5.60 41.42
CA ALA A 14 6.11 -4.88 40.19
C ALA A 14 5.18 -5.47 39.12
N SER A 15 4.03 -4.84 38.90
CA SER A 15 3.15 -5.13 37.78
C SER A 15 3.79 -4.60 36.48
N GLY A 16 4.62 -5.42 35.87
CA GLY A 16 5.09 -5.20 34.49
C GLY A 16 3.90 -5.35 33.54
N SER A 17 3.38 -4.23 33.06
CA SER A 17 2.44 -4.22 31.95
C SER A 17 3.16 -4.75 30.71
N PHE A 18 2.95 -6.01 30.41
CA PHE A 18 3.31 -6.59 29.13
C PHE A 18 2.37 -5.98 28.08
N VAL A 19 2.81 -4.94 27.39
CA VAL A 19 2.15 -4.46 26.18
C VAL A 19 2.42 -5.54 25.12
N GLN A 20 1.47 -6.46 24.97
CA GLN A 20 1.42 -7.30 23.80
C GLN A 20 1.17 -6.36 22.60
N HIS A 21 2.22 -6.08 21.82
CA HIS A 21 2.03 -5.65 20.46
C HIS A 21 1.32 -6.81 19.74
N LEU A 22 -0.01 -6.69 19.62
CA LEU A 22 -0.72 -7.42 18.59
C LEU A 22 -0.15 -6.92 17.26
N GLU A 23 0.73 -7.71 16.64
CA GLU A 23 0.99 -7.56 15.21
C GLU A 23 -0.36 -7.75 14.52
N ALA A 24 -1.01 -6.66 14.18
CA ALA A 24 -2.15 -6.71 13.29
C ALA A 24 -1.62 -7.30 11.99
N ALA A 25 -2.06 -8.50 11.65
CA ALA A 25 -1.76 -9.10 10.36
C ALA A 25 -2.08 -8.04 9.30
N ALA A 26 -1.09 -7.68 8.50
CA ALA A 26 -1.28 -6.68 7.45
C ALA A 26 -2.46 -7.14 6.59
N GLU A 27 -3.43 -6.23 6.38
CA GLU A 27 -4.54 -6.49 5.47
C GLU A 27 -3.96 -6.97 4.13
N PRO A 28 -4.52 -8.01 3.51
CA PRO A 28 -4.00 -8.49 2.25
C PRO A 28 -3.98 -7.34 1.23
N GLY A 29 -2.85 -7.17 0.55
CA GLY A 29 -2.63 -6.08 -0.41
C GLY A 29 -3.74 -5.98 -1.47
N PRO A 30 -3.79 -4.88 -2.22
CA PRO A 30 -4.82 -4.65 -3.23
C PRO A 30 -4.82 -5.75 -4.29
N ILE A 31 -6.01 -6.03 -4.85
CA ILE A 31 -6.14 -6.84 -6.06
C ILE A 31 -5.91 -5.92 -7.25
N LEU A 32 -4.93 -6.25 -8.08
CA LEU A 32 -4.44 -5.43 -9.16
C LEU A 32 -4.67 -6.08 -10.52
N ARG A 33 -4.72 -5.27 -11.57
CA ARG A 33 -4.82 -5.68 -12.97
C ARG A 33 -3.81 -4.91 -13.83
N GLN A 34 -3.61 -5.34 -15.06
CA GLN A 34 -2.70 -4.72 -16.00
C GLN A 34 -1.26 -4.70 -15.45
N THR A 35 -0.53 -3.60 -15.62
CA THR A 35 0.84 -3.47 -15.15
C THR A 35 0.92 -2.56 -13.94
N ASN A 36 1.50 -3.06 -12.87
CA ASN A 36 1.74 -2.31 -11.63
C ASN A 36 3.19 -2.47 -11.18
N TYR A 37 3.66 -1.52 -10.38
CA TYR A 37 5.03 -1.50 -9.87
C TYR A 37 5.03 -1.43 -8.35
N LEU A 38 5.67 -2.40 -7.72
CA LEU A 38 5.85 -2.47 -6.28
C LEU A 38 7.31 -2.15 -5.93
N ALA A 39 7.52 -1.05 -5.24
CA ALA A 39 8.81 -0.73 -4.64
C ALA A 39 8.97 -1.55 -3.37
N VAL A 40 10.09 -2.28 -3.24
CA VAL A 40 10.39 -3.15 -2.10
C VAL A 40 11.74 -2.74 -1.52
N LEU A 41 11.80 -2.65 -0.20
CA LEU A 41 13.00 -2.26 0.53
C LEU A 41 13.41 -3.41 1.46
N PRO A 42 14.21 -4.37 0.98
CA PRO A 42 14.67 -5.48 1.78
C PRO A 42 15.65 -5.02 2.86
N ASP A 43 15.75 -5.76 3.94
CA ASP A 43 16.76 -5.58 4.96
C ASP A 43 18.09 -6.19 4.51
N ALA A 44 19.17 -5.41 4.61
CA ALA A 44 20.50 -5.89 4.30
C ALA A 44 20.86 -7.14 5.13
N GLY A 45 21.33 -8.19 4.47
CA GLY A 45 21.73 -9.43 5.11
C GLY A 45 20.60 -10.42 5.44
N ARG A 46 19.33 -10.08 5.17
CA ARG A 46 18.20 -10.99 5.27
C ARG A 46 17.70 -11.38 3.88
N GLN A 47 17.38 -12.65 3.71
CA GLN A 47 16.65 -13.09 2.53
C GLN A 47 15.17 -12.76 2.73
N ASP A 48 14.67 -11.84 1.95
CA ASP A 48 13.26 -11.47 1.94
C ASP A 48 12.52 -12.19 0.81
N GLU A 49 11.22 -12.36 0.95
CA GLU A 49 10.36 -13.00 -0.03
C GLU A 49 9.16 -12.12 -0.37
N VAL A 50 8.73 -12.19 -1.62
CA VAL A 50 7.44 -11.66 -2.07
C VAL A 50 6.60 -12.81 -2.58
N VAL A 51 5.41 -12.98 -2.04
CA VAL A 51 4.45 -13.99 -2.50
C VAL A 51 3.59 -13.38 -3.58
N LEU A 52 3.67 -13.92 -4.79
CA LEU A 52 2.90 -13.51 -5.94
C LEU A 52 1.75 -14.48 -6.17
N GLN A 53 0.54 -13.97 -6.38
CA GLN A 53 -0.63 -14.77 -6.68
C GLN A 53 -1.25 -14.29 -8.00
N ALA A 54 -1.40 -15.20 -8.96
CA ALA A 54 -2.13 -14.97 -10.19
C ALA A 54 -3.58 -15.44 -10.03
N GLN A 55 -4.53 -14.54 -10.23
CA GLN A 55 -5.94 -14.82 -10.01
C GLN A 55 -6.73 -14.67 -11.30
N LYS A 56 -7.55 -15.66 -11.63
CA LYS A 56 -8.46 -15.59 -12.76
C LYS A 56 -9.59 -14.60 -12.45
N TYR A 57 -9.73 -13.56 -13.26
CA TYR A 57 -10.75 -12.55 -13.08
C TYR A 57 -12.03 -12.89 -13.86
N SER A 58 -11.88 -13.41 -15.08
CA SER A 58 -12.97 -13.88 -15.93
C SER A 58 -12.60 -15.17 -16.67
N ALA A 59 -13.60 -15.97 -17.00
CA ALA A 59 -13.39 -17.21 -17.73
C ALA A 59 -12.77 -17.02 -19.12
N VAL A 60 -12.96 -15.85 -19.72
CA VAL A 60 -12.48 -15.53 -21.08
C VAL A 60 -11.05 -15.01 -21.12
N TYR A 61 -10.47 -14.61 -19.99
CA TYR A 61 -9.11 -14.08 -19.96
C TYR A 61 -8.11 -15.21 -19.78
N ALA A 62 -7.05 -15.22 -20.61
CA ALA A 62 -6.02 -16.24 -20.63
C ALA A 62 -4.65 -15.73 -20.15
N ASP A 63 -4.52 -14.41 -19.88
CA ASP A 63 -3.26 -13.82 -19.47
C ASP A 63 -2.74 -14.45 -18.18
N VAL A 64 -1.45 -14.79 -18.15
CA VAL A 64 -0.72 -15.18 -16.94
C VAL A 64 -0.14 -13.95 -16.25
N LEU A 65 0.33 -14.10 -15.04
CA LEU A 65 1.07 -13.02 -14.36
C LEU A 65 2.55 -13.10 -14.76
N HIS A 66 3.04 -12.09 -15.49
CA HIS A 66 4.47 -11.88 -15.68
C HIS A 66 5.03 -11.01 -14.58
N PHE A 67 6.24 -11.30 -14.13
CA PHE A 67 6.94 -10.46 -13.18
C PHE A 67 8.38 -10.20 -13.59
N THR A 68 8.91 -9.02 -13.22
CA THR A 68 10.33 -8.66 -13.35
C THR A 68 10.77 -7.95 -12.08
N LEU A 69 11.74 -8.50 -11.36
CA LEU A 69 12.40 -7.85 -10.24
C LEU A 69 13.62 -7.10 -10.73
N ILE A 70 13.63 -5.79 -10.50
CA ILE A 70 14.69 -4.87 -10.90
C ILE A 70 15.44 -4.43 -9.65
N GLY A 71 16.76 -4.57 -9.66
CA GLY A 71 17.63 -4.17 -8.56
C GLY A 71 17.88 -2.67 -8.46
N PRO A 72 18.56 -2.22 -7.39
CA PRO A 72 18.88 -0.81 -7.15
C PRO A 72 19.76 -0.18 -8.23
N ASP A 73 20.52 -0.99 -8.95
CA ASP A 73 21.37 -0.61 -10.09
C ASP A 73 20.64 -0.64 -11.44
N SER A 74 19.32 -0.82 -11.41
CA SER A 74 18.45 -0.97 -12.58
C SER A 74 18.70 -2.25 -13.39
N SER A 75 19.46 -3.21 -12.89
CA SER A 75 19.60 -4.53 -13.51
C SER A 75 18.40 -5.42 -13.22
N THR A 76 18.09 -6.34 -14.14
CA THR A 76 17.10 -7.39 -13.89
C THR A 76 17.71 -8.44 -12.97
N VAL A 77 17.15 -8.59 -11.78
CA VAL A 77 17.54 -9.59 -10.77
C VAL A 77 16.88 -10.94 -11.08
N SER A 78 15.60 -10.92 -11.40
CA SER A 78 14.80 -12.11 -11.72
C SER A 78 13.61 -11.73 -12.57
N SER A 79 13.13 -12.66 -13.41
CA SER A 79 11.89 -12.52 -14.15
C SER A 79 11.25 -13.88 -14.38
N GLY A 80 9.94 -13.91 -14.61
CA GLY A 80 9.23 -15.17 -14.85
C GLY A 80 7.74 -14.97 -15.01
N GLU A 81 7.02 -16.09 -14.92
CA GLU A 81 5.57 -16.18 -15.07
C GLU A 81 4.97 -16.97 -13.90
N VAL A 82 3.75 -16.61 -13.51
CA VAL A 82 2.94 -17.35 -12.54
C VAL A 82 1.63 -17.74 -13.21
N SER A 83 1.32 -19.04 -13.24
CA SER A 83 0.10 -19.56 -13.84
C SER A 83 -1.13 -19.16 -13.04
N LEU A 84 -2.27 -19.04 -13.72
CA LEU A 84 -3.53 -18.68 -13.07
C LEU A 84 -3.93 -19.67 -11.97
N GLY A 85 -4.25 -19.16 -10.81
CA GLY A 85 -4.61 -19.94 -9.62
C GLY A 85 -3.41 -20.42 -8.83
N GLU A 86 -2.18 -20.13 -9.25
CA GLU A 86 -0.96 -20.50 -8.55
C GLU A 86 -0.41 -19.36 -7.69
N GLU A 87 0.45 -19.73 -6.76
CA GLU A 87 1.25 -18.89 -5.91
C GLU A 87 2.72 -19.12 -6.21
N PHE A 88 3.50 -18.05 -6.30
CA PHE A 88 4.94 -18.10 -6.51
C PHE A 88 5.67 -17.29 -5.44
N ARG A 89 6.72 -17.87 -4.83
CA ARG A 89 7.57 -17.20 -3.86
C ARG A 89 8.82 -16.66 -4.53
N LEU A 90 8.85 -15.35 -4.69
CA LEU A 90 9.98 -14.65 -5.29
C LEU A 90 10.96 -14.25 -4.19
N SER A 91 12.15 -14.84 -4.19
CA SER A 91 13.22 -14.46 -3.27
C SER A 91 13.92 -13.18 -3.70
N ILE A 92 14.13 -12.26 -2.77
CA ILE A 92 14.97 -11.07 -2.96
C ILE A 92 16.35 -11.38 -2.38
N PRO A 93 17.44 -11.26 -3.16
CA PRO A 93 18.77 -11.61 -2.69
C PRO A 93 19.23 -10.79 -1.47
N ALA A 94 19.74 -11.45 -0.43
CA ALA A 94 20.24 -10.82 0.80
C ALA A 94 21.40 -9.84 0.60
N ALA A 95 22.14 -9.96 -0.51
CA ALA A 95 23.26 -9.08 -0.85
C ALA A 95 22.83 -7.76 -1.50
N ALA A 96 21.56 -7.64 -1.85
CA ALA A 96 21.04 -6.48 -2.56
C ALA A 96 20.51 -5.44 -1.57
N ASP A 97 21.38 -4.52 -1.12
CA ASP A 97 20.96 -3.35 -0.36
C ASP A 97 20.35 -2.30 -1.29
N GLY A 98 19.24 -1.71 -0.88
CA GLY A 98 18.60 -0.63 -1.61
C GLY A 98 17.20 -0.93 -2.12
N LEU A 99 16.65 0.01 -2.86
CA LEU A 99 15.29 -0.06 -3.38
C LEU A 99 15.23 -0.98 -4.60
N HIS A 100 14.42 -2.04 -4.51
CA HIS A 100 14.06 -2.88 -5.64
C HIS A 100 12.70 -2.45 -6.18
N VAL A 101 12.48 -2.71 -7.47
CA VAL A 101 11.18 -2.49 -8.11
C VAL A 101 10.73 -3.80 -8.73
N LEU A 102 9.56 -4.25 -8.31
CA LEU A 102 8.90 -5.41 -8.87
C LEU A 102 7.80 -4.95 -9.82
N GLU A 103 8.01 -5.20 -11.11
CA GLU A 103 6.98 -5.04 -12.13
C GLU A 103 6.09 -6.29 -12.15
N LEU A 104 4.78 -6.09 -12.14
CA LEU A 104 3.75 -7.12 -12.20
C LEU A 104 2.81 -6.83 -13.35
N ALA A 105 2.74 -7.71 -14.34
CA ALA A 105 1.87 -7.56 -15.51
C ALA A 105 0.91 -8.75 -15.60
N SER A 106 -0.32 -8.56 -15.17
CA SER A 106 -1.36 -9.60 -15.14
C SER A 106 -2.37 -9.51 -16.29
N GLY A 107 -2.18 -8.56 -17.21
CA GLY A 107 -3.11 -8.34 -18.31
C GLY A 107 -4.54 -8.09 -17.81
N TRP A 108 -5.51 -8.77 -18.39
CA TRP A 108 -6.91 -8.69 -18.00
C TRP A 108 -7.29 -9.56 -16.82
N ASN A 109 -6.42 -10.44 -16.38
CA ASN A 109 -6.57 -11.17 -15.12
C ASN A 109 -6.10 -10.32 -13.94
N ALA A 110 -6.17 -10.86 -12.73
CA ALA A 110 -5.79 -10.13 -11.54
C ALA A 110 -4.57 -10.74 -10.86
N CYS A 111 -3.88 -9.95 -10.04
CA CYS A 111 -2.79 -10.42 -9.22
C CYS A 111 -2.81 -9.78 -7.83
N ARG A 112 -2.05 -10.39 -6.93
CA ARG A 112 -1.67 -9.85 -5.62
C ARG A 112 -0.19 -10.06 -5.41
N ALA A 113 0.40 -9.18 -4.60
CA ALA A 113 1.72 -9.38 -4.04
C ALA A 113 1.66 -9.14 -2.53
N ASP A 114 2.25 -10.05 -1.78
CA ASP A 114 2.40 -9.97 -0.33
C ASP A 114 3.90 -10.00 0.00
N THR A 115 4.37 -8.96 0.66
CA THR A 115 5.78 -8.81 1.07
C THR A 115 6.00 -9.20 2.52
N GLY A 116 4.97 -9.68 3.20
CA GLY A 116 5.03 -10.01 4.63
C GLY A 116 5.46 -8.80 5.46
N ALA A 117 6.57 -8.93 6.17
CA ALA A 117 7.15 -7.85 6.98
C ALA A 117 8.12 -6.93 6.22
N THR A 118 8.40 -7.22 4.94
CA THR A 118 9.33 -6.42 4.14
C THR A 118 8.68 -5.12 3.68
N PRO A 119 9.25 -3.96 4.01
CA PRO A 119 8.67 -2.68 3.65
C PRO A 119 8.46 -2.54 2.14
N SER A 120 7.23 -2.16 1.76
CA SER A 120 6.86 -2.04 0.37
C SER A 120 5.84 -0.93 0.12
N ALA A 121 5.80 -0.46 -1.12
CA ALA A 121 4.85 0.55 -1.54
C ALA A 121 4.56 0.45 -3.04
N TRP A 122 3.31 0.56 -3.42
CA TRP A 122 2.88 0.66 -4.81
C TRP A 122 3.27 2.02 -5.39
N VAL A 123 3.88 2.00 -6.56
CA VAL A 123 4.16 3.23 -7.31
C VAL A 123 2.86 3.72 -7.94
N ALA A 124 2.59 5.02 -7.80
CA ALA A 124 1.38 5.66 -8.31
C ALA A 124 1.72 7.03 -8.93
N ARG A 125 2.30 7.02 -10.13
CA ARG A 125 2.60 8.20 -10.97
C ARG A 125 1.67 8.21 -12.18
N GLU A 126 1.53 9.36 -12.82
CA GLU A 126 0.76 9.49 -14.06
C GLU A 126 1.22 8.51 -15.16
N THR A 127 2.53 8.34 -15.32
CA THR A 127 3.11 7.42 -16.30
C THR A 127 2.99 5.94 -15.92
N VAL A 128 2.84 5.65 -14.63
CA VAL A 128 2.71 4.31 -14.06
C VAL A 128 1.67 4.35 -12.93
N PRO A 129 0.38 4.51 -13.25
CA PRO A 129 -0.69 4.58 -12.26
C PRO A 129 -0.86 3.25 -11.55
N LEU A 130 -1.32 3.28 -10.31
CA LEU A 130 -1.83 2.09 -9.64
C LEU A 130 -3.13 1.66 -10.33
N GLN A 131 -3.22 0.40 -10.76
CA GLN A 131 -4.38 -0.15 -11.50
C GLN A 131 -5.02 -1.26 -10.67
N THR A 132 -6.16 -0.96 -10.07
CA THR A 132 -6.87 -1.90 -9.20
C THR A 132 -7.95 -2.66 -9.95
N ALA A 133 -8.14 -3.93 -9.60
CA ALA A 133 -9.23 -4.77 -10.11
C ALA A 133 -10.47 -4.74 -9.18
N ARG A 134 -10.35 -4.16 -8.01
CA ARG A 134 -11.43 -4.03 -7.03
C ARG A 134 -11.16 -2.86 -6.09
N GLY A 135 -12.13 -2.61 -5.20
CA GLY A 135 -11.95 -1.63 -4.12
C GLY A 135 -10.75 -1.94 -3.23
N VAL A 136 -10.23 -0.90 -2.62
CA VAL A 136 -9.13 -0.95 -1.67
C VAL A 136 -9.60 -0.28 -0.37
N THR A 137 -9.57 -1.02 0.73
CA THR A 137 -10.08 -0.54 2.01
C THR A 137 -9.23 0.56 2.62
N GLN A 138 -7.90 0.46 2.46
CA GLN A 138 -6.97 1.47 2.93
C GLN A 138 -5.59 1.34 2.27
N LEU A 139 -5.05 2.48 1.84
CA LEU A 139 -3.64 2.67 1.49
C LEU A 139 -3.14 3.95 2.14
N PHE A 140 -1.87 3.98 2.51
CA PHE A 140 -1.24 5.10 3.18
C PHE A 140 -0.24 5.80 2.26
N PHE A 141 -0.12 7.12 2.40
CA PHE A 141 0.83 7.95 1.66
C PHE A 141 1.34 9.10 2.52
N TYR A 142 2.50 9.63 2.18
CA TYR A 142 3.11 10.73 2.92
C TYR A 142 2.82 12.06 2.24
N VAL A 143 2.34 13.03 3.01
CA VAL A 143 2.19 14.44 2.59
C VAL A 143 3.37 15.23 3.13
N PRO A 144 4.25 15.79 2.27
CA PRO A 144 5.45 16.49 2.70
C PRO A 144 5.16 17.71 3.56
N ARG A 145 6.14 18.05 4.42
CA ARG A 145 6.07 19.28 5.21
C ARG A 145 6.02 20.50 4.30
N GLY A 146 5.17 21.46 4.63
CA GLY A 146 4.95 22.68 3.86
C GLY A 146 3.88 22.56 2.77
N ALA A 147 3.38 21.34 2.47
CA ALA A 147 2.29 21.16 1.53
C ALA A 147 1.01 21.86 2.04
N LYS A 148 0.40 22.71 1.22
CA LYS A 148 -0.87 23.40 1.52
C LYS A 148 -2.04 22.74 0.82
N GLN A 149 -1.77 22.07 -0.29
CA GLN A 149 -2.73 21.32 -1.08
C GLN A 149 -2.00 20.26 -1.90
N PHE A 150 -2.74 19.26 -2.32
CA PHE A 150 -2.31 18.28 -3.32
C PHE A 150 -3.51 17.83 -4.15
N SER A 151 -3.26 17.05 -5.18
CA SER A 151 -4.30 16.41 -5.96
C SER A 151 -4.08 14.92 -6.07
N MET A 152 -5.17 14.20 -6.31
CA MET A 152 -5.15 12.83 -6.83
C MET A 152 -5.93 12.80 -8.13
N TRP A 153 -5.54 11.94 -9.02
CA TRP A 153 -6.29 11.69 -10.24
C TRP A 153 -6.71 10.24 -10.28
N LEU A 154 -7.89 10.01 -10.82
CA LEU A 154 -8.39 8.66 -11.05
C LEU A 154 -9.23 8.63 -12.32
N VAL A 155 -9.31 7.45 -12.90
CA VAL A 155 -10.16 7.13 -14.03
C VAL A 155 -10.58 5.66 -13.95
N ALA A 156 -11.85 5.38 -14.25
CA ALA A 156 -12.42 4.06 -14.44
C ALA A 156 -13.13 4.08 -15.81
N ALA A 157 -12.37 3.86 -16.87
CA ALA A 157 -12.81 4.15 -18.24
C ALA A 157 -13.84 3.15 -18.80
N THR A 158 -14.09 2.03 -18.11
CA THR A 158 -15.07 1.05 -18.51
C THR A 158 -16.47 1.50 -18.09
N PRO A 159 -17.46 1.50 -18.99
CA PRO A 159 -18.83 1.92 -18.65
C PRO A 159 -19.42 1.19 -17.44
N ARG A 160 -20.06 1.92 -16.55
CA ARG A 160 -20.65 1.46 -15.28
C ARG A 160 -19.61 1.11 -14.19
N GLU A 161 -18.38 1.50 -14.37
CA GLU A 161 -17.37 1.46 -13.32
C GLU A 161 -17.27 2.84 -12.68
N GLY A 162 -16.96 2.85 -11.40
CA GLY A 162 -16.84 4.06 -10.63
C GLY A 162 -16.28 3.74 -9.26
N ALA A 163 -16.06 4.77 -8.47
CA ALA A 163 -15.56 4.59 -7.12
C ALA A 163 -16.14 5.61 -6.15
N ARG A 164 -16.10 5.29 -4.89
CA ARG A 164 -16.17 6.23 -3.78
C ARG A 164 -14.79 6.35 -3.19
N VAL A 165 -14.21 7.54 -3.36
CA VAL A 165 -12.88 7.86 -2.86
C VAL A 165 -13.02 8.51 -1.50
N GLN A 166 -12.34 7.96 -0.49
CA GLN A 166 -12.19 8.60 0.81
C GLN A 166 -10.73 8.93 1.06
N ILE A 167 -10.44 10.19 1.38
CA ILE A 167 -9.10 10.64 1.79
C ILE A 167 -9.20 11.10 3.23
N ARG A 168 -8.35 10.53 4.10
CA ARG A 168 -8.32 10.83 5.52
C ARG A 168 -7.01 11.47 5.92
N GLY A 169 -7.11 12.48 6.76
CA GLY A 169 -5.97 13.14 7.37
C GLY A 169 -5.24 12.27 8.40
N PRO A 170 -4.13 12.78 8.97
CA PRO A 170 -3.33 12.05 9.95
C PRO A 170 -4.07 11.76 11.27
N ASP A 171 -5.16 12.48 11.55
CA ASP A 171 -6.04 12.24 12.69
C ASP A 171 -7.13 11.19 12.42
N GLY A 172 -7.12 10.57 11.23
CA GLY A 172 -8.08 9.57 10.78
C GLY A 172 -9.42 10.14 10.30
N ARG A 173 -9.62 11.47 10.37
CA ARG A 173 -10.84 12.11 9.89
C ARG A 173 -10.87 12.19 8.38
N THR A 174 -12.05 11.95 7.80
CA THR A 174 -12.28 12.13 6.36
C THR A 174 -12.21 13.61 6.01
N VAL A 175 -11.27 13.96 5.13
CA VAL A 175 -11.08 15.31 4.59
C VAL A 175 -11.83 15.46 3.26
N VAL A 176 -11.84 14.39 2.46
CA VAL A 176 -12.55 14.33 1.19
C VAL A 176 -13.28 13.00 1.10
N GLU A 177 -14.54 13.03 0.70
CA GLU A 177 -15.31 11.88 0.25
C GLU A 177 -16.07 12.29 -1.01
N GLU A 178 -15.73 11.66 -2.12
CA GLU A 178 -16.37 11.89 -3.42
C GLU A 178 -16.73 10.53 -4.03
N GLU A 179 -17.84 10.45 -4.73
CA GLU A 179 -18.22 9.26 -5.47
C GLU A 179 -18.80 9.63 -6.83
N GLY A 180 -18.61 8.76 -7.80
CA GLY A 180 -19.14 8.95 -9.13
C GLY A 180 -18.70 7.88 -10.11
N ASP A 181 -19.19 8.10 -11.31
CA ASP A 181 -18.73 7.49 -12.54
C ASP A 181 -17.47 8.24 -13.01
N TYR A 182 -16.39 7.53 -13.14
CA TYR A 182 -15.11 8.12 -13.50
C TYR A 182 -14.66 7.72 -14.91
N ASP A 183 -15.59 7.66 -15.88
CA ASP A 183 -15.32 7.34 -17.29
C ASP A 183 -14.22 8.24 -17.91
N THR A 184 -14.02 9.43 -17.35
CA THR A 184 -12.93 10.33 -17.73
C THR A 184 -12.08 10.68 -16.52
N THR A 185 -10.83 11.01 -16.77
CA THR A 185 -9.91 11.39 -15.68
C THR A 185 -10.47 12.51 -14.83
N GLN A 186 -10.65 12.23 -13.56
CA GLN A 186 -11.09 13.19 -12.54
C GLN A 186 -9.92 13.60 -11.66
N ARG A 187 -9.94 14.87 -11.27
CA ARG A 187 -8.98 15.46 -10.36
C ARG A 187 -9.63 15.77 -9.03
N ILE A 188 -9.27 15.04 -7.99
CA ILE A 188 -9.68 15.32 -6.62
C ILE A 188 -8.66 16.27 -5.99
N ARG A 189 -9.09 17.45 -5.58
CA ARG A 189 -8.24 18.45 -4.91
C ARG A 189 -8.43 18.35 -3.41
N VAL A 190 -7.32 18.34 -2.68
CA VAL A 190 -7.29 18.20 -1.24
C VAL A 190 -6.56 19.39 -0.62
N SER A 191 -7.26 20.16 0.20
CA SER A 191 -6.63 21.16 1.05
C SER A 191 -6.00 20.50 2.27
N VAL A 192 -4.76 20.84 2.59
CA VAL A 192 -4.07 20.32 3.77
C VAL A 192 -4.36 21.23 4.95
N PRO A 193 -5.07 20.75 5.99
CA PRO A 193 -5.31 21.53 7.19
C PRO A 193 -4.00 21.93 7.89
N PRO A 194 -3.99 23.00 8.69
CA PRO A 194 -2.84 23.36 9.50
C PRO A 194 -2.35 22.18 10.34
N GLN A 195 -1.03 21.95 10.37
CA GLN A 195 -0.38 20.86 11.12
C GLN A 195 -0.66 19.43 10.60
N ALA A 196 -1.34 19.28 9.46
CA ALA A 196 -1.57 17.99 8.83
C ALA A 196 -0.53 17.66 7.73
N ASP A 197 0.38 18.58 7.44
CA ASP A 197 1.54 18.39 6.57
C ASP A 197 2.70 17.71 7.32
N GLY A 198 3.64 17.12 6.59
CA GLY A 198 4.75 16.35 7.18
C GLY A 198 4.27 15.04 7.82
N ALA A 199 3.12 14.52 7.44
CA ALA A 199 2.43 13.42 8.08
C ALA A 199 1.93 12.37 7.08
N VAL A 200 1.53 11.21 7.60
CA VAL A 200 0.94 10.13 6.81
C VAL A 200 -0.57 10.33 6.75
N TRP A 201 -1.10 10.23 5.55
CA TRP A 201 -2.51 10.25 5.23
C TRP A 201 -2.94 8.87 4.70
N SER A 202 -4.23 8.66 4.57
CA SER A 202 -4.73 7.44 3.94
C SER A 202 -5.83 7.70 2.92
N LEU A 203 -5.97 6.78 1.99
CA LEU A 203 -7.04 6.75 1.00
C LEU A 203 -7.71 5.38 0.98
N ALA A 204 -8.98 5.37 0.57
CA ALA A 204 -9.74 4.18 0.24
C ALA A 204 -10.45 4.35 -1.09
N LEU A 205 -10.55 3.28 -1.86
CA LEU A 205 -11.38 3.15 -3.04
C LEU A 205 -12.51 2.16 -2.72
N LEU A 206 -13.70 2.65 -2.55
CA LEU A 206 -14.83 1.88 -2.06
C LEU A 206 -15.93 1.81 -3.13
N LYS A 207 -16.84 0.85 -2.98
CA LYS A 207 -18.04 0.83 -3.81
C LYS A 207 -18.86 2.11 -3.60
N PRO A 208 -19.32 2.78 -4.65
CA PRO A 208 -20.24 3.89 -4.54
C PRO A 208 -21.50 3.53 -3.75
N LYS A 209 -22.01 4.47 -2.99
CA LYS A 209 -23.25 4.30 -2.22
C LYS A 209 -24.49 4.50 -3.11
N THR A 210 -24.32 5.33 -4.14
CA THR A 210 -25.38 5.69 -5.08
C THR A 210 -25.01 5.25 -6.50
N GLY A 211 -26.01 5.12 -7.36
CA GLY A 211 -25.79 4.73 -8.75
C GLY A 211 -25.54 3.23 -8.98
N PRO A 212 -25.47 2.83 -10.23
CA PRO A 212 -25.32 1.43 -10.65
C PRO A 212 -23.85 0.98 -10.75
N TRP A 213 -22.90 1.78 -10.32
CA TRP A 213 -21.47 1.55 -10.56
C TRP A 213 -20.89 0.49 -9.65
N ASN A 214 -19.91 -0.23 -10.19
CA ASN A 214 -19.02 -1.10 -9.40
C ASN A 214 -17.62 -0.49 -9.34
N VAL A 215 -16.91 -0.75 -8.27
CA VAL A 215 -15.50 -0.39 -8.18
C VAL A 215 -14.68 -1.48 -8.85
N ASP A 216 -14.25 -1.18 -10.08
CA ASP A 216 -13.43 -2.06 -10.92
C ASP A 216 -12.57 -1.20 -11.86
N ASP A 217 -11.42 -1.74 -12.30
CA ASP A 217 -10.50 -1.12 -13.26
C ASP A 217 -10.12 0.34 -12.98
N VAL A 218 -10.03 0.72 -11.71
CA VAL A 218 -9.67 2.09 -11.33
C VAL A 218 -8.17 2.29 -11.46
N LYS A 219 -7.77 3.27 -12.27
CA LYS A 219 -6.40 3.82 -12.32
C LYS A 219 -6.32 5.03 -11.42
N LEU A 220 -5.28 5.05 -10.59
CA LEU A 220 -5.07 6.11 -9.59
C LEU A 220 -3.62 6.56 -9.60
N TRP A 221 -3.38 7.89 -9.51
CA TRP A 221 -2.04 8.42 -9.29
C TRP A 221 -2.05 9.68 -8.42
N LEU A 222 -0.91 9.92 -7.80
CA LEU A 222 -0.68 10.99 -6.86
C LEU A 222 -0.13 12.25 -7.54
N ASP A 223 -0.32 13.39 -6.88
CA ASP A 223 0.30 14.66 -7.25
C ASP A 223 1.82 14.52 -7.38
N PRO A 224 2.46 15.08 -8.43
CA PRO A 224 3.92 15.10 -8.54
C PRO A 224 4.64 15.77 -7.37
N ALA A 225 3.94 16.61 -6.60
CA ALA A 225 4.47 17.19 -5.36
C ALA A 225 4.48 16.21 -4.17
N LEU A 226 3.83 15.07 -4.29
CA LEU A 226 3.86 13.99 -3.30
C LEU A 226 4.87 12.91 -3.71
N PRO A 227 5.50 12.23 -2.73
CA PRO A 227 6.16 10.95 -3.00
C PRO A 227 5.16 9.99 -3.64
N PRO A 228 5.51 9.34 -4.76
CA PRO A 228 4.55 8.56 -5.55
C PRO A 228 4.33 7.15 -5.00
N TYR A 229 4.14 7.01 -3.69
CA TYR A 229 4.09 5.72 -3.02
C TYR A 229 2.82 5.56 -2.20
N LEU A 230 2.18 4.42 -2.37
CA LEU A 230 1.00 3.98 -1.64
C LEU A 230 1.33 2.67 -0.90
N SER A 231 1.33 2.69 0.41
CA SER A 231 1.75 1.57 1.26
C SER A 231 0.59 0.92 2.00
N ALA A 232 0.75 -0.34 2.38
CA ALA A 232 -0.25 -1.06 3.17
C ALA A 232 -0.33 -0.57 4.63
N CYS A 233 0.74 0.05 5.16
CA CYS A 233 0.74 0.59 6.52
C CYS A 233 1.39 1.97 6.59
N ALA A 234 1.10 2.69 7.68
CA ALA A 234 1.54 4.05 7.88
C ALA A 234 3.07 4.18 8.03
N GLU A 235 3.70 3.20 8.68
CA GLU A 235 5.16 3.19 8.88
C GLU A 235 5.91 3.14 7.55
N TRP A 236 5.46 2.27 6.65
CA TRP A 236 6.05 2.14 5.31
C TRP A 236 5.82 3.39 4.47
N ALA A 237 4.62 3.97 4.54
CA ALA A 237 4.33 5.23 3.86
C ALA A 237 5.27 6.37 4.32
N LEU A 238 5.56 6.45 5.62
CA LEU A 238 6.51 7.41 6.17
C LEU A 238 7.95 7.12 5.71
N MET A 239 8.36 5.85 5.70
CA MET A 239 9.67 5.40 5.25
C MET A 239 9.91 5.75 3.78
N PHE A 240 9.00 5.36 2.87
CA PHE A 240 9.08 5.67 1.45
C PHE A 240 8.93 7.17 1.18
N GLY A 241 8.08 7.86 1.92
CA GLY A 241 7.81 9.27 1.77
C GLY A 241 8.97 10.20 2.12
N LYS A 242 9.87 9.80 3.00
CA LYS A 242 11.05 10.57 3.41
C LYS A 242 12.32 10.25 2.59
N ARG A 243 12.28 9.26 1.72
CA ARG A 243 13.42 8.96 0.84
C ARG A 243 13.59 10.08 -0.18
N LYS A 244 14.85 10.43 -0.45
CA LYS A 244 15.15 11.26 -1.63
C LYS A 244 14.88 10.42 -2.86
N HIS A 245 13.99 10.90 -3.71
CA HIS A 245 13.72 10.27 -5.00
C HIS A 245 14.80 10.71 -5.97
N PRO A 246 15.39 9.77 -6.74
CA PRO A 246 16.31 10.10 -7.80
C PRO A 246 15.61 10.85 -8.94
#